data_626debc92b4077a02407355930599d02
#
_entry.id   626debc92b4077a02407355930599d02
#
_cell.length_a   1.000
_cell.length_b   1.000
_cell.length_c   1.000
_cell.angle_alpha   90.00
_cell.angle_beta   90.00
_cell.angle_gamma   90.00
#
_symmetry.space_group_name_H-M   'P 1'
#
loop_
_entity.id
_entity.type
_entity.pdbx_description
1 polymer ?
#
loop_
_entity_poly.entity_id
_entity_poly.type
_entity_poly.pdbx_seq_one_letter_code
_entity_poly.pdbx_strand_id
1 'polypeptide(L)'
;MSQPVTILVDADACPVKEEVYRVADRHKAHVRVVSNSPFRVPVSERVTRVVVSDGFDAADDWIAEHASPRSVVVTADILLAERCLKAGAAVLRHDGKSFDAASIGSAIATRAIMEDLRAGMDGVGGGPPPFSKADRSNFLQALDRVLVKMGR
;
A
#
# COMPACT_ATOMS: atom_id res chain seq x y z
N MET A 1 -22.75 15.16 -1.93
CA MET A 1 -21.83 14.55 -2.88
C MET A 1 -20.65 13.91 -2.15
N SER A 2 -20.40 12.65 -2.42
CA SER A 2 -19.26 11.99 -1.81
C SER A 2 -17.97 12.46 -2.48
N GLN A 3 -16.94 12.67 -1.69
CA GLN A 3 -15.62 12.98 -2.22
C GLN A 3 -15.06 11.76 -2.94
N PRO A 4 -14.29 11.95 -4.01
CA PRO A 4 -13.67 10.81 -4.68
C PRO A 4 -12.71 10.09 -3.75
N VAL A 5 -12.63 8.77 -3.93
CA VAL A 5 -11.66 7.95 -3.21
C VAL A 5 -10.29 8.12 -3.87
N THR A 6 -9.26 8.22 -3.05
CA THR A 6 -7.89 8.30 -3.52
C THR A 6 -7.11 7.07 -3.07
N ILE A 7 -6.42 6.43 -4.01
CA ILE A 7 -5.54 5.31 -3.70
C ILE A 7 -4.12 5.86 -3.63
N LEU A 8 -3.48 5.68 -2.48
CA LEU A 8 -2.09 6.10 -2.26
C LEU A 8 -1.19 4.87 -2.37
N VAL A 9 -0.31 4.86 -3.36
CA VAL A 9 0.54 3.72 -3.65
C VAL A 9 1.96 4.03 -3.21
N ASP A 10 2.48 3.21 -2.29
CA ASP A 10 3.89 3.18 -1.95
C ASP A 10 4.59 2.43 -3.08
N ALA A 11 5.15 3.18 -4.03
CA ALA A 11 5.54 2.64 -5.33
C ALA A 11 6.82 1.81 -5.30
N ASP A 12 7.65 2.00 -4.31
CA ASP A 12 8.92 1.26 -4.23
C ASP A 12 8.62 -0.22 -3.98
N ALA A 13 9.12 -1.05 -4.89
CA ALA A 13 8.92 -2.50 -4.85
C ALA A 13 7.44 -2.94 -4.87
N CYS A 14 6.55 -2.12 -5.45
CA CYS A 14 5.12 -2.47 -5.55
C CYS A 14 4.88 -3.31 -6.81
N PRO A 15 4.51 -4.60 -6.67
CA PRO A 15 4.29 -5.46 -7.85
C PRO A 15 2.87 -5.37 -8.42
N VAL A 16 1.98 -4.58 -7.84
CA VAL A 16 0.55 -4.56 -8.20
C VAL A 16 0.09 -3.21 -8.76
N LYS A 17 0.99 -2.40 -9.30
CA LYS A 17 0.61 -1.10 -9.85
C LYS A 17 -0.43 -1.21 -10.96
N GLU A 18 -0.28 -2.18 -11.86
CA GLU A 18 -1.23 -2.37 -12.97
C GLU A 18 -2.61 -2.70 -12.46
N GLU A 19 -2.69 -3.53 -11.44
CA GLU A 19 -3.96 -3.88 -10.81
C GLU A 19 -4.61 -2.66 -10.16
N VAL A 20 -3.81 -1.81 -9.52
CA VAL A 20 -4.31 -0.54 -8.95
C VAL A 20 -4.92 0.33 -10.04
N TYR A 21 -4.23 0.51 -11.16
CA TYR A 21 -4.72 1.35 -12.25
C TYR A 21 -6.02 0.82 -12.82
N ARG A 22 -6.11 -0.50 -13.01
CA ARG A 22 -7.29 -1.15 -13.56
C ARG A 22 -8.52 -0.96 -12.66
N VAL A 23 -8.36 -1.21 -11.38
CA VAL A 23 -9.48 -1.09 -10.44
C VAL A 23 -9.86 0.38 -10.24
N ALA A 24 -8.87 1.27 -10.16
CA ALA A 24 -9.13 2.71 -10.04
C ALA A 24 -9.92 3.25 -11.24
N ASP A 25 -9.56 2.81 -12.44
CA ASP A 25 -10.27 3.25 -13.65
C ASP A 25 -11.73 2.79 -13.62
N ARG A 26 -11.98 1.55 -13.18
CA ARG A 26 -13.34 1.03 -13.05
C ARG A 26 -14.21 1.87 -12.12
N HIS A 27 -13.64 2.33 -11.02
CA HIS A 27 -14.36 3.07 -9.99
C HIS A 27 -14.19 4.58 -10.10
N LYS A 28 -13.44 5.06 -11.08
CA LYS A 28 -13.11 6.48 -11.25
C LYS A 28 -12.44 7.07 -10.01
N ALA A 29 -11.62 6.26 -9.36
CA ALA A 29 -10.86 6.69 -8.19
C ALA A 29 -9.59 7.40 -8.63
N HIS A 30 -9.12 8.32 -7.77
CA HIS A 30 -7.83 8.98 -7.99
C HIS A 30 -6.70 8.09 -7.48
N VAL A 31 -5.55 8.15 -8.15
CA VAL A 31 -4.36 7.39 -7.74
C VAL A 31 -3.19 8.36 -7.60
N ARG A 32 -2.51 8.28 -6.48
CA ARG A 32 -1.25 8.99 -6.24
C ARG A 32 -0.16 7.94 -6.08
N VAL A 33 0.75 7.87 -7.05
CA VAL A 33 1.84 6.91 -7.03
C VAL A 33 3.07 7.63 -6.50
N VAL A 34 3.52 7.25 -5.32
CA VAL A 34 4.54 7.98 -4.56
C VAL A 34 5.86 7.22 -4.58
N SER A 35 6.93 7.89 -4.99
CA SER A 35 8.26 7.30 -5.05
C SER A 35 9.31 8.38 -4.86
N ASN A 36 10.51 7.99 -4.45
CA ASN A 36 11.64 8.91 -4.38
C ASN A 36 12.44 8.98 -5.69
N SER A 37 11.99 8.27 -6.72
CA SER A 37 12.64 8.32 -8.04
C SER A 37 11.59 8.43 -9.14
N PRO A 38 11.94 9.09 -10.27
CA PRO A 38 11.02 9.20 -11.40
C PRO A 38 10.68 7.83 -11.98
N PHE A 39 9.44 7.68 -12.42
CA PHE A 39 8.97 6.45 -13.05
C PHE A 39 7.76 6.78 -13.92
N ARG A 40 7.36 5.85 -14.79
CA ARG A 40 6.24 6.06 -15.69
C ARG A 40 4.92 5.69 -15.01
N VAL A 41 3.91 6.52 -15.27
CA VAL A 41 2.52 6.23 -14.89
C VAL A 41 1.64 6.35 -16.12
N PRO A 42 0.45 5.74 -16.12
CA PRO A 42 -0.49 5.92 -17.23
C PRO A 42 -0.87 7.39 -17.42
N VAL A 43 -1.11 7.77 -18.66
CA VAL A 43 -1.61 9.11 -18.97
C VAL A 43 -3.09 9.15 -18.61
N SER A 44 -3.43 9.80 -17.52
CA SER A 44 -4.80 9.87 -17.02
C SER A 44 -4.94 11.07 -16.11
N GLU A 45 -6.09 11.72 -16.17
CA GLU A 45 -6.41 12.82 -15.28
C GLU A 45 -6.47 12.39 -13.82
N ARG A 46 -6.74 11.12 -13.57
CA ARG A 46 -6.90 10.58 -12.23
C ARG A 46 -5.64 9.97 -11.63
N VAL A 47 -4.61 9.75 -12.45
CA VAL A 47 -3.36 9.14 -11.96
C VAL A 47 -2.27 10.20 -11.92
N THR A 48 -1.73 10.45 -10.74
CA THR A 48 -0.68 11.44 -10.53
C THR A 48 0.56 10.77 -9.94
N ARG A 49 1.70 11.04 -10.56
CA ARG A 49 2.99 10.65 -10.02
C ARG A 49 3.43 11.69 -9.01
N VAL A 50 3.82 11.23 -7.81
CA VAL A 50 4.36 12.10 -6.78
C VAL A 50 5.81 11.68 -6.53
N VAL A 51 6.75 12.56 -6.90
CA VAL A 51 8.17 12.30 -6.67
C VAL A 51 8.60 13.11 -5.46
N VAL A 52 9.00 12.41 -4.41
CA VAL A 52 9.46 13.03 -3.17
C VAL A 52 10.99 13.03 -3.14
N SER A 53 11.57 13.68 -2.13
CA SER A 53 13.02 13.68 -1.98
C SER A 53 13.53 12.26 -1.71
N ASP A 54 14.84 12.03 -1.93
CA ASP A 54 15.45 10.74 -1.64
C ASP A 54 15.82 10.59 -0.17
N GLY A 55 15.32 11.47 0.69
CA GLY A 55 15.52 11.37 2.13
C GLY A 55 14.85 10.13 2.71
N PHE A 56 15.42 9.64 3.80
CA PHE A 56 14.87 8.50 4.50
C PHE A 56 13.43 8.82 4.94
N ASP A 57 12.51 7.91 4.69
CA ASP A 57 11.08 8.02 5.03
C ASP A 57 10.31 9.13 4.29
N ALA A 58 10.89 9.78 3.28
CA ALA A 58 10.18 10.87 2.60
C ALA A 58 8.87 10.39 1.95
N ALA A 59 8.87 9.23 1.29
CA ALA A 59 7.67 8.67 0.69
C ALA A 59 6.64 8.27 1.76
N ASP A 60 7.11 7.63 2.83
CA ASP A 60 6.24 7.22 3.94
C ASP A 60 5.59 8.42 4.60
N ASP A 61 6.35 9.47 4.84
CA ASP A 61 5.83 10.70 5.46
C ASP A 61 4.77 11.35 4.57
N TRP A 62 5.03 11.43 3.27
CA TRP A 62 4.06 12.01 2.33
C TRP A 62 2.75 11.24 2.35
N ILE A 63 2.83 9.90 2.28
CA ILE A 63 1.64 9.04 2.27
C ILE A 63 0.87 9.20 3.59
N ALA A 64 1.56 9.14 4.72
CA ALA A 64 0.91 9.24 6.03
C ALA A 64 0.22 10.61 6.22
N GLU A 65 0.84 11.68 5.73
CA GLU A 65 0.26 13.01 5.81
C GLU A 65 -0.98 13.19 4.96
N HIS A 66 -1.09 12.42 3.87
CA HIS A 66 -2.23 12.50 2.94
C HIS A 66 -3.28 11.42 3.17
N ALA A 67 -3.03 10.48 4.07
CA ALA A 67 -3.98 9.42 4.39
C ALA A 67 -5.20 10.03 5.10
N SER A 68 -6.38 9.52 4.75
CA SER A 68 -7.65 10.03 5.28
C SER A 68 -8.70 8.92 5.23
N PRO A 69 -9.89 9.12 5.84
CA PRO A 69 -10.97 8.14 5.72
C PRO A 69 -11.46 7.90 4.29
N ARG A 70 -11.11 8.78 3.35
CA ARG A 70 -11.44 8.60 1.93
C ARG A 70 -10.27 8.09 1.11
N SER A 71 -9.24 7.52 1.75
CA SER A 71 -8.11 6.96 1.03
C SER A 71 -7.90 5.48 1.33
N VAL A 72 -7.31 4.79 0.34
CA VAL A 72 -6.83 3.42 0.46
C VAL A 72 -5.33 3.46 0.22
N VAL A 73 -4.56 2.92 1.15
CA VAL A 73 -3.10 2.89 1.04
C VAL A 73 -2.67 1.48 0.66
N VAL A 74 -1.80 1.38 -0.34
CA VAL A 74 -1.24 0.11 -0.79
C VAL A 74 0.23 0.08 -0.42
N THR A 75 0.59 -0.75 0.55
CA THR A 75 1.96 -0.86 1.03
C THR A 75 2.20 -2.22 1.69
N ALA A 76 3.44 -2.67 1.67
CA ALA A 76 3.88 -3.83 2.45
C ALA A 76 4.59 -3.41 3.74
N ASP A 77 4.77 -2.13 3.97
CA ASP A 77 5.47 -1.61 5.16
C ASP A 77 4.49 -1.52 6.33
N ILE A 78 4.71 -2.36 7.33
CA ILE A 78 3.83 -2.46 8.50
C ILE A 78 3.80 -1.15 9.30
N LEU A 79 4.93 -0.47 9.41
CA LEU A 79 5.01 0.77 10.18
C LEU A 79 4.26 1.91 9.49
N LEU A 80 4.35 1.99 8.16
CA LEU A 80 3.55 2.94 7.40
C LEU A 80 2.07 2.61 7.52
N ALA A 81 1.72 1.32 7.45
CA ALA A 81 0.34 0.86 7.59
C ALA A 81 -0.27 1.35 8.91
N GLU A 82 0.48 1.23 10.00
CA GLU A 82 0.01 1.71 11.31
C GLU A 82 -0.31 3.20 11.29
N ARG A 83 0.57 4.02 10.71
CA ARG A 83 0.36 5.46 10.63
C ARG A 83 -0.89 5.79 9.83
N CYS A 84 -1.11 5.09 8.71
CA CYS A 84 -2.25 5.33 7.85
C CYS A 84 -3.57 4.88 8.49
N LEU A 85 -3.55 3.77 9.22
CA LEU A 85 -4.73 3.33 9.97
C LEU A 85 -5.14 4.34 11.02
N LYS A 86 -4.19 4.96 11.69
CA LYS A 86 -4.47 6.01 12.67
C LYS A 86 -5.13 7.23 12.03
N ALA A 87 -4.85 7.47 10.74
CA ALA A 87 -5.48 8.56 9.99
C ALA A 87 -6.85 8.18 9.43
N GLY A 88 -7.32 6.96 9.67
CA GLY A 88 -8.62 6.49 9.22
C GLY A 88 -8.64 5.82 7.85
N ALA A 89 -7.49 5.69 7.20
CA ALA A 89 -7.42 5.08 5.87
C ALA A 89 -7.58 3.56 5.94
N ALA A 90 -8.06 2.97 4.85
CA ALA A 90 -7.98 1.53 4.64
C ALA A 90 -6.58 1.22 4.11
N VAL A 91 -5.99 0.10 4.53
CA VAL A 91 -4.64 -0.27 4.12
C VAL A 91 -4.63 -1.70 3.62
N LEU A 92 -4.09 -1.91 2.41
CA LEU A 92 -3.97 -3.23 1.79
C LEU A 92 -2.52 -3.57 1.52
N ARG A 93 -2.17 -4.82 1.78
CA ARG A 93 -0.90 -5.40 1.35
C ARG A 93 -0.99 -5.79 -0.13
N HIS A 94 0.17 -6.07 -0.72
CA HIS A 94 0.25 -6.46 -2.13
C HIS A 94 -0.45 -7.80 -2.44
N ASP A 95 -0.67 -8.62 -1.43
CA ASP A 95 -1.36 -9.93 -1.58
C ASP A 95 -2.86 -9.85 -1.29
N GLY A 96 -3.38 -8.66 -1.06
CA GLY A 96 -4.80 -8.44 -0.81
C GLY A 96 -5.21 -8.52 0.66
N LYS A 97 -4.31 -8.86 1.55
CA LYS A 97 -4.62 -8.86 2.99
C LYS A 97 -4.72 -7.44 3.48
N SER A 98 -5.73 -7.16 4.30
CA SER A 98 -5.88 -5.83 4.88
C SER A 98 -5.23 -5.77 6.24
N PHE A 99 -4.68 -4.60 6.56
CA PHE A 99 -4.25 -4.28 7.92
C PHE A 99 -5.42 -3.65 8.66
N ASP A 100 -5.58 -3.96 9.94
CA ASP A 100 -6.56 -3.31 10.79
C ASP A 100 -5.95 -3.00 12.16
N ALA A 101 -6.66 -2.16 12.94
CA ALA A 101 -6.16 -1.72 14.23
C ALA A 101 -5.98 -2.88 15.22
N ALA A 102 -6.78 -3.93 15.11
CA ALA A 102 -6.71 -5.07 16.02
C ALA A 102 -5.49 -5.95 15.74
N SER A 103 -5.10 -6.11 14.47
CA SER A 103 -4.01 -7.02 14.09
C SER A 103 -2.67 -6.32 13.92
N ILE A 104 -2.63 -4.99 13.80
CA ILE A 104 -1.40 -4.28 13.45
C ILE A 104 -0.34 -4.38 14.54
N GLY A 105 -0.75 -4.37 15.80
CA GLY A 105 0.20 -4.51 16.91
C GLY A 105 0.91 -5.85 16.88
N SER A 106 0.18 -6.93 16.63
CA SER A 106 0.77 -8.27 16.49
C SER A 106 1.70 -8.34 15.30
N ALA A 107 1.35 -7.70 14.18
CA ALA A 107 2.20 -7.67 12.99
C ALA A 107 3.52 -6.94 13.27
N ILE A 108 3.46 -5.84 13.98
CA ILE A 108 4.66 -5.08 14.36
C ILE A 108 5.57 -5.91 15.29
N ALA A 109 4.97 -6.56 16.28
CA ALA A 109 5.72 -7.41 17.21
C ALA A 109 6.38 -8.58 16.49
N THR A 110 5.67 -9.22 15.57
CA THR A 110 6.20 -10.33 14.78
C THR A 110 7.37 -9.86 13.91
N ARG A 111 7.25 -8.68 13.29
CA ARG A 111 8.33 -8.11 12.48
C ARG A 111 9.59 -7.89 13.30
N ALA A 112 9.45 -7.33 14.50
CA ALA A 112 10.59 -7.10 15.38
C ALA A 112 11.28 -8.41 15.78
N ILE A 113 10.48 -9.43 16.14
CA ILE A 113 11.01 -10.75 16.51
C ILE A 113 11.75 -11.38 15.31
N MET A 114 11.19 -11.31 14.13
CA MET A 114 11.79 -11.88 12.92
C MET A 114 13.09 -11.17 12.54
N GLU A 115 13.17 -9.87 12.74
CA GLU A 115 14.40 -9.11 12.52
C GLU A 115 15.51 -9.56 13.48
N ASP A 116 15.19 -9.75 14.77
CA ASP A 116 16.13 -10.25 15.75
C ASP A 116 16.63 -11.65 15.41
N LEU A 117 15.72 -12.52 14.96
CA LEU A 117 16.09 -13.88 14.56
C LEU A 117 17.01 -13.88 13.34
N ARG A 118 16.73 -13.01 12.36
CA ARG A 118 17.59 -12.90 11.18
C ARG A 118 19.00 -12.40 11.55
N ALA A 119 19.09 -11.48 12.47
CA ALA A 119 20.38 -10.98 12.94
C ALA A 119 21.20 -12.08 13.61
N GLY A 120 20.54 -13.03 14.30
CA GLY A 120 21.21 -14.15 14.96
C GLY A 120 21.46 -15.36 14.07
N MET A 121 20.87 -15.42 12.89
CA MET A 121 20.89 -16.58 12.01
C MET A 121 21.51 -16.23 10.64
N ASP A 122 22.73 -15.75 10.65
CA ASP A 122 23.45 -15.31 9.46
C ASP A 122 23.39 -16.37 8.34
N GLY A 123 22.87 -15.97 7.21
CA GLY A 123 22.87 -16.79 6.01
C GLY A 123 21.91 -17.95 6.01
N VAL A 124 21.09 -18.11 7.01
CA VAL A 124 20.10 -19.19 7.06
C VAL A 124 18.73 -18.59 6.87
N GLY A 125 18.04 -19.08 5.88
CA GLY A 125 16.66 -18.70 5.70
C GLY A 125 16.34 -18.23 4.33
N GLY A 126 15.36 -18.86 3.76
CA GLY A 126 14.74 -18.35 2.56
C GLY A 126 14.04 -17.06 2.88
N GLY A 127 14.04 -16.13 1.95
CA GLY A 127 13.21 -14.96 2.02
C GLY A 127 11.73 -15.34 1.99
N PRO A 128 10.85 -14.35 2.01
CA PRO A 128 9.42 -14.62 1.85
C PRO A 128 9.15 -15.33 0.52
N PRO A 129 8.05 -16.09 0.43
CA PRO A 129 7.68 -16.74 -0.83
C PRO A 129 7.61 -15.74 -1.97
N PRO A 130 7.96 -16.14 -3.20
CA PRO A 130 7.83 -15.21 -4.32
C PRO A 130 6.37 -14.79 -4.53
N PHE A 131 6.20 -13.57 -5.03
CA PHE A 131 4.89 -13.02 -5.32
C PHE A 131 4.23 -13.83 -6.45
N SER A 132 3.02 -14.31 -6.21
CA SER A 132 2.36 -15.27 -7.11
C SER A 132 1.21 -14.62 -7.89
N LYS A 133 0.74 -15.34 -8.92
CA LYS A 133 -0.46 -14.93 -9.65
C LYS A 133 -1.69 -14.92 -8.73
N ALA A 134 -1.75 -15.83 -7.78
CA ALA A 134 -2.83 -15.87 -6.81
C ALA A 134 -2.82 -14.62 -5.94
N ASP A 135 -1.64 -14.15 -5.53
CA ASP A 135 -1.51 -12.91 -4.77
C ASP A 135 -2.03 -11.72 -5.56
N ARG A 136 -1.71 -11.62 -6.85
CA ARG A 136 -2.22 -10.57 -7.73
C ARG A 136 -3.72 -10.57 -7.81
N SER A 137 -4.30 -11.75 -8.02
CA SER A 137 -5.74 -11.91 -8.13
C SER A 137 -6.43 -11.54 -6.82
N ASN A 138 -5.89 -11.98 -5.71
CA ASN A 138 -6.40 -11.66 -4.38
C ASN A 138 -6.35 -10.17 -4.13
N PHE A 139 -5.27 -9.51 -4.50
CA PHE A 139 -5.14 -8.06 -4.36
C PHE A 139 -6.18 -7.33 -5.18
N LEU A 140 -6.34 -7.69 -6.45
CA LEU A 140 -7.29 -7.04 -7.35
C LEU A 140 -8.70 -7.12 -6.79
N GLN A 141 -9.10 -8.31 -6.32
CA GLN A 141 -10.42 -8.52 -5.74
C GLN A 141 -10.60 -7.75 -4.43
N ALA A 142 -9.57 -7.71 -3.59
CA ALA A 142 -9.63 -7.00 -2.32
C ALA A 142 -9.77 -5.50 -2.53
N LEU A 143 -8.99 -4.94 -3.45
CA LEU A 143 -9.06 -3.51 -3.75
C LEU A 143 -10.43 -3.15 -4.33
N ASP A 144 -10.94 -3.96 -5.25
CA ASP A 144 -12.25 -3.74 -5.83
C ASP A 144 -13.34 -3.71 -4.75
N ARG A 145 -13.28 -4.66 -3.81
CA ARG A 145 -14.24 -4.74 -2.70
C ARG A 145 -14.19 -3.51 -1.81
N VAL A 146 -12.98 -3.04 -1.49
CA VAL A 146 -12.82 -1.85 -0.65
C VAL A 146 -13.41 -0.63 -1.36
N LEU A 147 -13.16 -0.46 -2.66
CA LEU A 147 -13.69 0.69 -3.39
C LEU A 147 -15.20 0.63 -3.52
N VAL A 148 -15.79 -0.54 -3.71
CA VAL A 148 -17.24 -0.70 -3.72
C VAL A 148 -17.82 -0.23 -2.37
N LYS A 149 -17.20 -0.64 -1.28
CA LYS A 149 -17.64 -0.29 0.07
C LYS A 149 -17.55 1.22 0.31
N MET A 150 -16.47 1.84 -0.12
CA MET A 150 -16.23 3.27 0.09
C MET A 150 -17.07 4.15 -0.83
N GLY A 151 -17.50 3.62 -1.95
CA GLY A 151 -18.34 4.34 -2.90
C GLY A 151 -19.81 4.45 -2.51
N ARG A 152 -20.19 3.79 -1.45
CA ARG A 152 -21.60 3.82 -0.98
C ARG A 152 -21.87 5.00 -0.06
#